data_01219def53a56c90b6e14c80090d98cd
#
_entry.id   01219def53a56c90b6e14c80090d98cd
#
_cell.length_a   1.000
_cell.length_b   1.000
_cell.length_c   1.000
_cell.angle_alpha   90.00
_cell.angle_beta   90.00
_cell.angle_gamma   90.00
#
_symmetry.space_group_name_H-M   'P 1'
#
loop_
_entity.id
_entity.type
_entity.pdbx_description
1 polymer ?
#
loop_
_entity_poly.entity_id
_entity_poly.type
_entity_poly.pdbx_seq_one_letter_code
_entity_poly.pdbx_strand_id
1 'polypeptide(L)'
;MDRLFRRSALVRDKYEKRADYRRNTIQNAARLCKKVYDRAPRDLSDLDQCNADMRHDDLAHNIFAQRWAGIMLYVPERDRWAEWNGKAWRLAQTANHQITRLRQDLREIPGVEDPAKRKRLGDNKTIMAVNALMKTNEGAAKRIEEWDADPFVLGTPTQIVDLRTGEVRKRLSTDFLLRSTSFDPSQEGAISLSWISFLSTITGGDLELQDFLQRLCGYATTGSTKEHKLFFAYGTGRNGKSTLLNTLRTILSDDYAKVIPPKLLLDKKTEQHATDLAHLAHARLARASELPVGKVWDEALLKQITGGDQITARYMRQYNFTFRPQCTLIVDANNAPSVRGIDEAFRRRMCVIPFDVTITEDQVDPDLPEKLLQEGPAILRWIIEGAVKWHESGLAIPSRIAQATQDYLDQEDTFGAFLSECFEVAPTGRIQNAQLHHAFGSYMAAQGASPWGAATISKEMRKRGFRPYKSGNMRGFRGLSVKKNTVLAVVNW
;
A
#
# COMPACT_ATOMS: atom_id res chain seq x y z
N MET A 1 -14.01 22.35 -17.32
CA MET A 1 -15.05 22.08 -16.30
C MET A 1 -16.04 21.02 -16.76
N ASP A 2 -16.83 21.22 -17.82
CA ASP A 2 -17.81 20.20 -18.31
C ASP A 2 -17.15 18.86 -18.68
N ARG A 3 -15.98 18.88 -19.33
CA ARG A 3 -15.19 17.67 -19.69
C ARG A 3 -14.61 16.93 -18.48
N LEU A 4 -14.22 17.65 -17.43
CA LEU A 4 -13.71 17.08 -16.18
C LEU A 4 -14.85 16.49 -15.35
N PHE A 5 -16.01 17.14 -15.33
CA PHE A 5 -17.17 16.65 -14.60
C PHE A 5 -17.73 15.36 -15.20
N ARG A 6 -17.73 15.21 -16.52
CA ARG A 6 -18.16 13.98 -17.23
C ARG A 6 -17.24 12.78 -16.96
N ARG A 7 -16.00 13.00 -16.55
CA ARG A 7 -15.03 11.94 -16.21
C ARG A 7 -15.06 11.55 -14.73
N SER A 8 -15.83 12.24 -13.89
CA SER A 8 -15.91 11.91 -12.47
C SER A 8 -17.00 10.87 -12.21
N ALA A 9 -16.76 9.95 -11.29
CA ALA A 9 -17.73 8.96 -10.82
C ALA A 9 -18.99 9.57 -10.15
N LEU A 10 -19.06 10.90 -10.05
CA LEU A 10 -20.17 11.68 -9.50
C LEU A 10 -21.21 12.10 -10.54
N VAL A 11 -21.11 11.64 -11.80
CA VAL A 11 -22.11 11.91 -12.81
C VAL A 11 -23.42 11.20 -12.40
N ARG A 12 -24.40 12.00 -12.01
CA ARG A 12 -25.74 11.52 -11.74
C ARG A 12 -26.56 11.62 -13.01
N ASP A 13 -27.50 10.69 -13.23
CA ASP A 13 -28.46 10.66 -14.36
C ASP A 13 -29.09 12.03 -14.69
N LYS A 14 -29.31 12.89 -13.68
CA LYS A 14 -29.81 14.26 -13.84
C LYS A 14 -28.83 15.19 -14.54
N TYR A 15 -27.51 14.95 -14.43
CA TYR A 15 -26.49 15.80 -15.05
C TYR A 15 -26.46 15.57 -16.57
N GLU A 16 -26.69 14.34 -17.03
CA GLU A 16 -26.69 14.02 -18.47
C GLU A 16 -27.99 14.43 -19.17
N LYS A 17 -29.12 14.34 -18.46
CA LYS A 17 -30.46 14.51 -19.06
C LYS A 17 -30.99 15.95 -19.04
N ARG A 18 -30.43 16.87 -18.24
CA ARG A 18 -30.95 18.25 -18.10
C ARG A 18 -29.83 19.28 -18.28
N ALA A 19 -29.91 20.03 -19.38
CA ALA A 19 -28.96 21.09 -19.69
C ALA A 19 -28.97 22.27 -18.68
N ASP A 20 -30.13 22.57 -18.10
CA ASP A 20 -30.32 23.54 -17.03
C ASP A 20 -29.61 23.13 -15.74
N TYR A 21 -29.77 21.88 -15.32
CA TYR A 21 -29.10 21.35 -14.12
C TYR A 21 -27.57 21.34 -14.31
N ARG A 22 -27.09 20.98 -15.49
CA ARG A 22 -25.68 21.00 -15.85
C ARG A 22 -25.10 22.39 -15.76
N ARG A 23 -25.78 23.39 -16.38
CA ARG A 23 -25.37 24.78 -16.38
C ARG A 23 -25.31 25.36 -14.96
N ASN A 24 -26.34 25.10 -14.14
CA ASN A 24 -26.41 25.55 -12.75
C ASN A 24 -25.34 24.89 -11.87
N THR A 25 -25.07 23.60 -12.08
CA THR A 25 -24.01 22.88 -11.31
C THR A 25 -22.62 23.41 -11.65
N ILE A 26 -22.34 23.68 -12.94
CA ILE A 26 -21.06 24.28 -13.36
C ILE A 26 -20.93 25.71 -12.87
N GLN A 27 -22.00 26.52 -12.94
CA GLN A 27 -21.99 27.90 -12.43
C GLN A 27 -21.81 27.96 -10.93
N ASN A 28 -22.47 27.08 -10.16
CA ASN A 28 -22.29 27.00 -8.71
C ASN A 28 -20.90 26.49 -8.33
N ALA A 29 -20.37 25.49 -9.03
CA ALA A 29 -19.00 25.03 -8.85
C ALA A 29 -17.98 26.15 -9.18
N ALA A 30 -18.17 26.87 -10.30
CA ALA A 30 -17.32 27.98 -10.67
C ALA A 30 -17.43 29.16 -9.67
N ARG A 31 -18.63 29.44 -9.13
CA ARG A 31 -18.85 30.48 -8.12
C ARG A 31 -18.24 30.11 -6.77
N LEU A 32 -18.30 28.82 -6.38
CA LEU A 32 -17.63 28.30 -5.19
C LEU A 32 -16.11 28.33 -5.38
N CYS A 33 -15.60 27.92 -6.54
CA CYS A 33 -14.18 28.05 -6.88
C CYS A 33 -13.76 29.53 -6.85
N LYS A 34 -14.51 30.44 -7.47
CA LYS A 34 -14.19 31.88 -7.44
C LYS A 34 -14.16 32.43 -6.02
N LYS A 35 -15.12 32.06 -5.16
CA LYS A 35 -15.10 32.43 -3.73
C LYS A 35 -13.87 31.90 -2.96
N VAL A 36 -13.30 30.76 -3.39
CA VAL A 36 -12.11 30.17 -2.75
C VAL A 36 -10.82 30.74 -3.35
N TYR A 37 -10.81 31.09 -4.65
CA TYR A 37 -9.62 31.57 -5.37
C TYR A 37 -9.43 33.09 -5.37
N ASP A 38 -10.49 33.90 -5.25
CA ASP A 38 -10.38 35.38 -5.13
C ASP A 38 -9.92 35.84 -3.73
N ARG A 39 -9.62 34.90 -2.83
CA ARG A 39 -8.98 35.23 -1.56
C ARG A 39 -7.44 35.25 -1.75
N ALA A 40 -6.93 36.28 -2.44
CA ALA A 40 -5.61 36.82 -2.15
C ALA A 40 -5.51 37.11 -0.63
N PRO A 41 -4.31 37.13 0.00
CA PRO A 41 -4.20 37.51 1.40
C PRO A 41 -4.99 38.81 1.58
N ARG A 42 -6.14 38.70 2.27
CA ARG A 42 -7.00 39.87 2.48
C ARG A 42 -6.21 40.87 3.29
N ASP A 43 -6.28 42.08 2.80
CA ASP A 43 -5.78 43.27 3.50
C ASP A 43 -6.22 43.21 4.96
N LEU A 44 -5.28 43.40 5.88
CA LEU A 44 -5.50 43.30 7.34
C LEU A 44 -6.50 44.32 7.88
N SER A 45 -6.93 45.27 7.04
CA SER A 45 -7.94 46.28 7.38
C SER A 45 -9.36 45.73 7.66
N ASP A 46 -9.69 44.52 7.15
CA ASP A 46 -10.99 43.87 7.43
C ASP A 46 -11.08 43.23 8.83
N LEU A 47 -10.02 43.30 9.64
CA LEU A 47 -10.00 42.85 11.03
C LEU A 47 -10.76 43.81 11.99
N ASP A 48 -11.29 44.93 11.53
CA ASP A 48 -12.06 45.86 12.33
C ASP A 48 -13.30 45.28 13.02
N GLN A 49 -13.69 44.06 12.66
CA GLN A 49 -14.77 43.31 13.30
C GLN A 49 -14.33 42.41 14.47
N CYS A 50 -13.04 42.16 14.66
CA CYS A 50 -12.54 41.44 15.84
C CYS A 50 -12.34 42.39 17.01
N ASN A 51 -13.29 42.40 17.95
CA ASN A 51 -13.18 43.18 19.18
C ASN A 51 -12.77 42.30 20.37
N ALA A 52 -11.94 42.81 21.27
CA ALA A 52 -11.49 42.11 22.48
C ALA A 52 -12.63 41.74 23.45
N ASP A 53 -13.81 42.30 23.28
CA ASP A 53 -15.02 41.97 24.06
C ASP A 53 -15.80 40.78 23.48
N MET A 54 -15.38 40.24 22.32
CA MET A 54 -16.01 39.07 21.72
C MET A 54 -15.93 37.85 22.63
N ARG A 55 -16.98 37.01 22.55
CA ARG A 55 -16.95 35.69 23.15
C ARG A 55 -15.90 34.81 22.46
N HIS A 56 -15.46 33.73 23.12
CA HIS A 56 -14.48 32.81 22.56
C HIS A 56 -14.94 32.18 21.22
N ASP A 57 -16.27 32.02 21.06
CA ASP A 57 -16.86 31.49 19.84
C ASP A 57 -16.74 32.48 18.67
N ASP A 58 -17.03 33.74 18.90
CA ASP A 58 -16.87 34.80 17.89
C ASP A 58 -15.40 34.94 17.46
N LEU A 59 -14.47 34.87 18.43
CA LEU A 59 -13.03 34.89 18.15
C LEU A 59 -12.61 33.69 17.31
N ALA A 60 -13.09 32.48 17.66
CA ALA A 60 -12.80 31.28 16.95
C ALA A 60 -13.31 31.33 15.50
N HIS A 61 -14.55 31.79 15.31
CA HIS A 61 -15.17 31.93 14.01
C HIS A 61 -14.41 32.97 13.15
N ASN A 62 -14.14 34.14 13.67
CA ASN A 62 -13.52 35.24 12.91
C ASN A 62 -12.06 34.93 12.55
N ILE A 63 -11.26 34.41 13.51
CA ILE A 63 -9.87 34.03 13.22
C ILE A 63 -9.85 32.92 12.19
N PHE A 64 -10.70 31.89 12.30
CA PHE A 64 -10.76 30.82 11.32
C PHE A 64 -11.16 31.37 9.93
N ALA A 65 -12.26 32.09 9.84
CA ALA A 65 -12.78 32.58 8.56
C ALA A 65 -11.81 33.52 7.84
N GLN A 66 -11.10 34.39 8.59
CA GLN A 66 -10.25 35.43 8.02
C GLN A 66 -8.80 34.96 7.78
N ARG A 67 -8.24 34.13 8.66
CA ARG A 67 -6.81 33.78 8.64
C ARG A 67 -6.52 32.31 8.34
N TRP A 68 -7.44 31.39 8.65
CA TRP A 68 -7.16 29.95 8.57
C TRP A 68 -7.92 29.24 7.45
N ALA A 69 -9.03 29.79 7.00
CA ALA A 69 -9.82 29.17 5.94
C ALA A 69 -8.98 28.97 4.65
N GLY A 70 -8.95 27.74 4.16
CA GLY A 70 -8.20 27.36 2.95
C GLY A 70 -6.72 27.06 3.16
N ILE A 71 -6.17 27.31 4.36
CA ILE A 71 -4.77 27.04 4.70
C ILE A 71 -4.59 26.15 5.93
N MET A 72 -5.63 26.01 6.76
CA MET A 72 -5.61 25.15 7.94
C MET A 72 -6.86 24.29 7.95
N LEU A 73 -6.72 22.98 8.07
CA LEU A 73 -7.82 22.03 8.19
C LEU A 73 -7.55 21.07 9.34
N TYR A 74 -8.54 20.86 10.18
CA TYR A 74 -8.47 19.90 11.27
C TYR A 74 -8.81 18.50 10.79
N VAL A 75 -8.01 17.51 11.18
CA VAL A 75 -8.21 16.09 10.88
C VAL A 75 -8.64 15.38 12.16
N PRO A 76 -9.97 15.16 12.38
CA PRO A 76 -10.51 14.67 13.65
C PRO A 76 -9.91 13.33 14.10
N GLU A 77 -9.77 12.36 13.18
CA GLU A 77 -9.30 11.01 13.48
C GLU A 77 -7.83 10.97 13.92
N ARG A 78 -7.09 12.07 13.68
CA ARG A 78 -5.69 12.23 14.08
C ARG A 78 -5.51 13.19 15.23
N ASP A 79 -6.56 13.94 15.60
CA ASP A 79 -6.49 15.12 16.49
C ASP A 79 -5.33 16.05 16.11
N ARG A 80 -5.22 16.38 14.81
CA ARG A 80 -4.15 17.20 14.23
C ARG A 80 -4.71 18.21 13.24
N TRP A 81 -4.02 19.31 13.13
CA TRP A 81 -4.24 20.26 12.04
C TRP A 81 -3.33 19.92 10.87
N ALA A 82 -3.85 20.04 9.68
CA ALA A 82 -3.09 20.08 8.43
C ALA A 82 -2.93 21.54 8.01
N GLU A 83 -1.73 21.92 7.59
CA GLU A 83 -1.39 23.25 7.13
C GLU A 83 -0.96 23.22 5.66
N TRP A 84 -1.51 24.15 4.87
CA TRP A 84 -1.08 24.39 3.49
C TRP A 84 0.05 25.43 3.47
N ASN A 85 1.24 25.02 3.05
CA ASN A 85 2.44 25.87 3.01
C ASN A 85 2.66 26.59 1.67
N GLY A 86 1.62 26.67 0.81
CA GLY A 86 1.71 27.23 -0.54
C GLY A 86 2.08 26.20 -1.62
N LYS A 87 2.55 25.02 -1.22
CA LYS A 87 2.98 23.92 -2.13
C LYS A 87 2.30 22.60 -1.80
N ALA A 88 2.17 22.28 -0.52
CA ALA A 88 1.61 21.01 -0.06
C ALA A 88 0.91 21.18 1.29
N TRP A 89 -0.06 20.33 1.56
CA TRP A 89 -0.60 20.12 2.89
C TRP A 89 0.40 19.31 3.73
N ARG A 90 0.58 19.71 4.99
CA ARG A 90 1.41 18.98 5.95
C ARG A 90 0.63 18.78 7.23
N LEU A 91 0.51 17.52 7.66
CA LEU A 91 -0.08 17.22 8.95
C LEU A 91 0.89 17.64 10.06
N ALA A 92 0.39 18.39 11.04
CA ALA A 92 1.18 18.85 12.17
C ALA A 92 1.79 17.66 12.94
N GLN A 93 3.06 17.75 13.30
CA GLN A 93 3.77 16.69 14.03
C GLN A 93 3.25 16.52 15.45
N THR A 94 2.80 17.63 16.07
CA THR A 94 2.26 17.64 17.44
C THR A 94 0.85 18.19 17.49
N ALA A 95 0.09 17.82 18.52
CA ALA A 95 -1.28 18.31 18.73
C ALA A 95 -1.35 19.81 19.06
N ASN A 96 -0.22 20.44 19.37
CA ASN A 96 -0.15 21.84 19.78
C ASN A 96 0.50 22.76 18.75
N HIS A 97 0.84 22.25 17.58
CA HIS A 97 1.50 23.04 16.53
C HIS A 97 0.75 24.36 16.22
N GLN A 98 -0.55 24.30 16.06
CA GLN A 98 -1.40 25.42 15.76
C GLN A 98 -1.50 26.45 16.91
N ILE A 99 -1.20 26.07 18.15
CA ILE A 99 -1.29 26.97 19.31
C ILE A 99 -0.35 28.15 19.16
N THR A 100 0.85 27.94 18.61
CA THR A 100 1.79 29.05 18.38
C THR A 100 1.22 30.07 17.41
N ARG A 101 0.62 29.61 16.31
CA ARG A 101 -0.04 30.44 15.31
C ARG A 101 -1.23 31.19 15.93
N LEU A 102 -2.11 30.46 16.62
CA LEU A 102 -3.27 31.06 17.30
C LEU A 102 -2.86 32.12 18.30
N ARG A 103 -1.81 31.92 19.09
CA ARG A 103 -1.27 32.93 20.02
C ARG A 103 -0.80 34.17 19.29
N GLN A 104 -0.22 34.04 18.13
CA GLN A 104 0.18 35.17 17.29
C GLN A 104 -1.06 35.89 16.76
N ASP A 105 -2.03 35.19 16.22
CA ASP A 105 -3.27 35.75 15.69
C ASP A 105 -4.04 36.52 16.74
N LEU A 106 -4.14 35.98 17.98
CA LEU A 106 -4.80 36.68 19.10
C LEU A 106 -4.05 37.94 19.54
N ARG A 107 -2.72 37.98 19.45
CA ARG A 107 -1.93 39.19 19.77
C ARG A 107 -2.04 40.27 18.73
N GLU A 108 -2.28 39.89 17.48
CA GLU A 108 -2.36 40.77 16.33
C GLU A 108 -3.78 41.32 16.08
N ILE A 109 -4.76 41.02 16.96
CA ILE A 109 -6.10 41.58 16.85
C ILE A 109 -5.99 43.11 16.99
N PRO A 110 -6.42 43.89 15.97
CA PRO A 110 -6.31 45.35 15.99
C PRO A 110 -7.29 45.98 16.97
N GLY A 111 -7.08 47.28 17.31
CA GLY A 111 -8.00 48.05 18.16
C GLY A 111 -8.04 47.65 19.63
N VAL A 112 -7.14 46.75 20.09
CA VAL A 112 -7.06 46.37 21.52
C VAL A 112 -6.00 47.19 22.22
N GLU A 113 -6.33 48.40 22.62
CA GLU A 113 -5.42 49.31 23.36
C GLU A 113 -5.42 49.04 24.86
N ASP A 114 -6.53 48.54 25.41
CA ASP A 114 -6.66 48.22 26.85
C ASP A 114 -5.75 47.08 27.27
N PRO A 115 -4.79 47.29 28.20
CA PRO A 115 -3.88 46.28 28.70
C PRO A 115 -4.59 45.08 29.33
N ALA A 116 -5.73 45.25 29.99
CA ALA A 116 -6.49 44.16 30.60
C ALA A 116 -7.12 43.25 29.54
N LYS A 117 -7.66 43.84 28.47
CA LYS A 117 -8.18 43.10 27.31
C LYS A 117 -7.06 42.35 26.57
N ARG A 118 -5.93 43.02 26.36
CA ARG A 118 -4.73 42.40 25.74
C ARG A 118 -4.23 41.20 26.55
N LYS A 119 -4.17 41.32 27.89
CA LYS A 119 -3.83 40.25 28.81
C LYS A 119 -4.79 39.07 28.68
N ARG A 120 -6.11 39.34 28.68
CA ARG A 120 -7.15 38.30 28.54
C ARG A 120 -7.02 37.51 27.25
N LEU A 121 -6.75 38.16 26.13
CA LEU A 121 -6.51 37.47 24.85
C LEU A 121 -5.29 36.56 24.88
N GLY A 122 -4.27 36.92 25.68
CA GLY A 122 -3.06 36.13 25.89
C GLY A 122 -3.16 35.00 26.92
N ASP A 123 -4.28 34.98 27.70
CA ASP A 123 -4.46 33.96 28.74
C ASP A 123 -4.62 32.56 28.17
N ASN A 124 -4.00 31.59 28.83
CA ASN A 124 -4.07 30.18 28.40
C ASN A 124 -5.53 29.68 28.30
N LYS A 125 -6.40 30.11 29.19
CA LYS A 125 -7.83 29.76 29.17
C LYS A 125 -8.52 30.23 27.88
N THR A 126 -8.26 31.44 27.43
CA THR A 126 -8.79 31.98 26.17
C THR A 126 -8.24 31.27 24.97
N ILE A 127 -6.91 31.07 24.92
CA ILE A 127 -6.23 30.37 23.80
C ILE A 127 -6.78 28.97 23.64
N MET A 128 -6.88 28.19 24.72
CA MET A 128 -7.37 26.83 24.67
C MET A 128 -8.85 26.72 24.32
N ALA A 129 -9.69 27.64 24.83
CA ALA A 129 -11.12 27.72 24.49
C ALA A 129 -11.33 28.05 23.01
N VAL A 130 -10.62 29.05 22.48
CA VAL A 130 -10.68 29.41 21.05
C VAL A 130 -10.18 28.26 20.18
N ASN A 131 -9.06 27.63 20.53
CA ASN A 131 -8.55 26.46 19.79
C ASN A 131 -9.55 25.30 19.76
N ALA A 132 -10.24 25.03 20.85
CA ALA A 132 -11.26 23.97 20.90
C ALA A 132 -12.45 24.30 19.99
N LEU A 133 -12.91 25.53 20.01
CA LEU A 133 -14.04 25.99 19.20
C LEU A 133 -13.69 26.07 17.70
N MET A 134 -12.46 26.46 17.35
CA MET A 134 -12.00 26.50 15.96
C MET A 134 -12.12 25.15 15.27
N LYS A 135 -11.93 24.03 15.98
CA LYS A 135 -12.07 22.67 15.44
C LYS A 135 -13.49 22.34 14.97
N THR A 136 -14.49 23.06 15.50
CA THR A 136 -15.91 22.85 15.23
C THR A 136 -16.51 23.85 14.25
N ASN A 137 -15.73 24.79 13.74
CA ASN A 137 -16.18 25.73 12.72
C ASN A 137 -16.56 25.01 11.42
N GLU A 138 -17.57 25.56 10.74
CA GLU A 138 -17.97 25.07 9.43
C GLU A 138 -16.78 25.14 8.45
N GLY A 139 -16.48 24.01 7.79
CA GLY A 139 -15.35 23.90 6.87
C GLY A 139 -13.97 23.77 7.52
N ALA A 140 -13.88 23.78 8.87
CA ALA A 140 -12.60 23.61 9.55
C ALA A 140 -12.14 22.15 9.59
N ALA A 141 -13.07 21.20 9.71
CA ALA A 141 -12.77 19.79 9.80
C ALA A 141 -12.85 19.10 8.44
N LYS A 142 -11.88 18.22 8.19
CA LYS A 142 -11.86 17.33 7.03
C LYS A 142 -11.45 15.93 7.47
N ARG A 143 -12.33 14.95 7.21
CA ARG A 143 -12.11 13.55 7.64
C ARG A 143 -10.93 12.93 6.90
N ILE A 144 -10.23 12.01 7.56
CA ILE A 144 -9.02 11.39 6.99
C ILE A 144 -9.28 10.65 5.66
N GLU A 145 -10.48 10.12 5.46
CA GLU A 145 -10.86 9.42 4.22
C GLU A 145 -11.03 10.36 3.01
N GLU A 146 -11.18 11.67 3.26
CA GLU A 146 -11.27 12.67 2.20
C GLU A 146 -9.90 13.16 1.72
N TRP A 147 -8.84 12.79 2.43
CA TRP A 147 -7.46 13.06 2.05
C TRP A 147 -6.91 11.91 1.23
N ASP A 148 -6.11 12.22 0.22
CA ASP A 148 -5.50 11.24 -0.68
C ASP A 148 -6.51 10.20 -1.20
N ALA A 149 -7.75 10.63 -1.48
CA ALA A 149 -8.89 9.76 -1.73
C ALA A 149 -8.81 9.00 -3.06
N ASP A 150 -8.18 9.58 -4.10
CA ASP A 150 -7.99 8.90 -5.38
C ASP A 150 -6.71 8.04 -5.36
N PRO A 151 -6.81 6.71 -5.46
CA PRO A 151 -5.65 5.82 -5.43
C PRO A 151 -4.72 5.97 -6.63
N PHE A 152 -5.15 6.64 -7.69
CA PHE A 152 -4.35 6.88 -8.90
C PHE A 152 -3.72 8.28 -8.94
N VAL A 153 -3.96 9.09 -7.96
CA VAL A 153 -3.35 10.42 -7.86
C VAL A 153 -2.14 10.36 -6.93
N LEU A 154 -0.97 10.75 -7.44
CA LEU A 154 0.28 10.79 -6.69
C LEU A 154 0.65 12.24 -6.37
N GLY A 155 0.78 12.57 -5.08
CA GLY A 155 1.32 13.85 -4.64
C GLY A 155 2.85 13.84 -4.67
N THR A 156 3.44 14.92 -5.15
CA THR A 156 4.87 15.17 -5.12
C THR A 156 5.15 16.46 -4.35
N PRO A 157 6.38 16.89 -4.07
CA PRO A 157 6.64 18.08 -3.27
C PRO A 157 5.90 19.35 -3.72
N THR A 158 5.77 19.55 -5.04
CA THR A 158 5.12 20.75 -5.60
C THR A 158 4.07 20.46 -6.67
N GLN A 159 3.97 19.20 -7.10
CA GLN A 159 3.13 18.78 -8.21
C GLN A 159 2.21 17.62 -7.81
N ILE A 160 1.31 17.28 -8.69
CA ILE A 160 0.41 16.14 -8.62
C ILE A 160 0.42 15.43 -9.96
N VAL A 161 0.40 14.12 -9.92
CA VAL A 161 0.45 13.25 -11.11
C VAL A 161 -0.79 12.37 -11.14
N ASP A 162 -1.47 12.32 -12.29
CA ASP A 162 -2.45 11.27 -12.57
C ASP A 162 -1.71 10.04 -13.15
N LEU A 163 -1.66 8.96 -12.38
CA LEU A 163 -0.96 7.72 -12.75
C LEU A 163 -1.66 6.93 -13.86
N ARG A 164 -2.85 7.34 -14.30
CA ARG A 164 -3.55 6.73 -15.44
C ARG A 164 -3.03 7.27 -16.77
N THR A 165 -2.62 8.54 -16.77
CA THR A 165 -2.25 9.28 -17.97
C THR A 165 -0.81 9.78 -17.96
N GLY A 166 -0.17 9.82 -16.80
CA GLY A 166 1.15 10.45 -16.61
C GLY A 166 1.10 11.97 -16.58
N GLU A 167 -0.10 12.60 -16.67
CA GLU A 167 -0.26 14.04 -16.64
C GLU A 167 0.23 14.62 -15.31
N VAL A 168 1.05 15.68 -15.41
CA VAL A 168 1.62 16.38 -14.27
C VAL A 168 1.11 17.81 -14.24
N ARG A 169 0.65 18.26 -13.09
CA ARG A 169 0.25 19.66 -12.88
C ARG A 169 0.66 20.16 -11.50
N LYS A 170 0.65 21.48 -11.34
CA LYS A 170 0.90 22.10 -10.05
C LYS A 170 -0.14 21.64 -9.01
N ARG A 171 0.31 21.42 -7.80
CA ARG A 171 -0.50 21.06 -6.65
C ARG A 171 -1.30 22.27 -6.14
N LEU A 172 -2.57 22.07 -5.81
CA LEU A 172 -3.47 23.09 -5.29
C LEU A 172 -3.95 22.68 -3.89
N SER A 173 -4.33 23.67 -3.06
CA SER A 173 -4.89 23.37 -1.74
C SER A 173 -6.19 22.56 -1.80
N THR A 174 -6.92 22.63 -2.90
CA THR A 174 -8.14 21.88 -3.16
C THR A 174 -7.93 20.42 -3.56
N ASP A 175 -6.70 19.99 -3.76
CA ASP A 175 -6.39 18.57 -4.09
C ASP A 175 -6.45 17.67 -2.86
N PHE A 176 -6.35 18.24 -1.67
CA PHE A 176 -6.43 17.54 -0.38
C PHE A 176 -5.50 16.32 -0.30
N LEU A 177 -4.24 16.52 -0.64
CA LEU A 177 -3.21 15.49 -0.52
C LEU A 177 -2.30 15.80 0.65
N LEU A 178 -2.16 14.86 1.59
CA LEU A 178 -1.23 14.93 2.72
C LEU A 178 0.12 14.31 2.37
N ARG A 179 0.13 13.36 1.43
CA ARG A 179 1.30 12.58 1.10
C ARG A 179 2.09 13.18 -0.05
N SER A 180 3.37 12.85 -0.06
CA SER A 180 4.30 13.35 -1.06
C SER A 180 5.44 12.37 -1.30
N THR A 181 5.85 12.21 -2.55
CA THR A 181 7.13 11.57 -2.89
C THR A 181 8.30 12.44 -2.43
N SER A 182 9.53 11.91 -2.50
CA SER A 182 10.73 12.67 -2.16
C SER A 182 11.11 13.72 -3.21
N PHE A 183 10.71 13.50 -4.46
CA PHE A 183 11.06 14.33 -5.62
C PHE A 183 9.82 14.71 -6.42
N ASP A 184 9.88 15.84 -7.11
CA ASP A 184 9.00 16.09 -8.26
C ASP A 184 9.54 15.31 -9.46
N PRO A 185 8.70 14.80 -10.38
CA PRO A 185 9.17 14.10 -11.56
C PRO A 185 9.86 15.04 -12.54
N SER A 186 10.88 14.54 -13.21
CA SER A 186 11.45 15.23 -14.38
C SER A 186 10.43 15.38 -15.51
N GLN A 187 10.75 16.19 -16.50
CA GLN A 187 9.97 16.31 -17.72
C GLN A 187 9.86 14.96 -18.44
N GLU A 188 8.85 14.83 -19.27
CA GLU A 188 8.66 13.65 -20.12
C GLU A 188 9.89 13.43 -21.02
N GLY A 189 10.29 12.16 -21.20
CA GLY A 189 11.48 11.78 -21.96
C GLY A 189 12.82 11.94 -21.22
N ALA A 190 12.82 12.38 -19.96
CA ALA A 190 14.05 12.42 -19.16
C ALA A 190 14.57 11.01 -18.88
N ILE A 191 15.85 10.79 -19.14
CA ILE A 191 16.51 9.49 -19.00
C ILE A 191 17.46 9.53 -17.80
N SER A 192 17.40 8.51 -16.95
CA SER A 192 18.37 8.24 -15.90
C SER A 192 19.33 7.15 -16.38
N LEU A 193 20.56 7.53 -16.75
CA LEU A 193 21.54 6.60 -17.30
C LEU A 193 22.01 5.58 -16.26
N SER A 194 22.24 6.04 -15.03
CA SER A 194 22.66 5.15 -13.94
C SER A 194 21.56 4.12 -13.62
N TRP A 195 20.28 4.52 -13.67
CA TRP A 195 19.16 3.61 -13.45
C TRP A 195 19.02 2.57 -14.55
N ILE A 196 19.10 2.98 -15.82
CA ILE A 196 19.01 2.05 -16.96
C ILE A 196 20.17 1.06 -16.94
N SER A 197 21.40 1.52 -16.69
CA SER A 197 22.57 0.66 -16.57
C SER A 197 22.41 -0.32 -15.40
N PHE A 198 21.95 0.15 -14.26
CA PHE A 198 21.66 -0.70 -13.10
C PHE A 198 20.60 -1.76 -13.42
N LEU A 199 19.48 -1.38 -14.04
CA LEU A 199 18.43 -2.33 -14.44
C LEU A 199 18.97 -3.37 -15.41
N SER A 200 19.77 -2.96 -16.42
CA SER A 200 20.41 -3.87 -17.37
C SER A 200 21.30 -4.88 -16.64
N THR A 201 22.09 -4.43 -15.66
CA THR A 201 22.96 -5.31 -14.87
C THR A 201 22.16 -6.33 -14.09
N ILE A 202 21.17 -5.92 -13.30
CA ILE A 202 20.43 -6.84 -12.42
C ILE A 202 19.48 -7.78 -13.14
N THR A 203 19.13 -7.48 -14.39
CA THR A 203 18.30 -8.35 -15.24
C THR A 203 19.11 -9.16 -16.25
N GLY A 204 20.44 -8.97 -16.32
CA GLY A 204 21.28 -9.59 -17.34
C GLY A 204 20.94 -9.14 -18.76
N GLY A 205 20.41 -7.92 -18.92
CA GLY A 205 19.99 -7.37 -20.22
C GLY A 205 18.60 -7.82 -20.69
N ASP A 206 17.85 -8.60 -19.91
CA ASP A 206 16.51 -9.07 -20.24
C ASP A 206 15.51 -7.92 -20.29
N LEU A 207 15.12 -7.50 -21.50
CA LEU A 207 14.24 -6.36 -21.73
C LEU A 207 12.78 -6.62 -21.28
N GLU A 208 12.31 -7.86 -21.38
CA GLU A 208 10.95 -8.22 -20.91
C GLU A 208 10.88 -8.10 -19.38
N LEU A 209 11.93 -8.54 -18.69
CA LEU A 209 12.03 -8.40 -17.24
C LEU A 209 12.15 -6.93 -16.83
N GLN A 210 12.89 -6.10 -17.60
CA GLN A 210 12.98 -4.65 -17.34
C GLN A 210 11.62 -3.96 -17.51
N ASP A 211 10.87 -4.25 -18.56
CA ASP A 211 9.53 -3.69 -18.78
C ASP A 211 8.55 -4.13 -17.68
N PHE A 212 8.62 -5.40 -17.29
CA PHE A 212 7.85 -5.90 -16.15
C PHE A 212 8.20 -5.14 -14.85
N LEU A 213 9.49 -4.96 -14.54
CA LEU A 213 9.91 -4.21 -13.35
C LEU A 213 9.44 -2.75 -13.41
N GLN A 214 9.44 -2.12 -14.59
CA GLN A 214 8.89 -0.78 -14.76
C GLN A 214 7.39 -0.73 -14.42
N ARG A 215 6.61 -1.65 -14.98
CA ARG A 215 5.17 -1.77 -14.69
C ARG A 215 4.90 -2.09 -13.22
N LEU A 216 5.68 -2.97 -12.61
CA LEU A 216 5.58 -3.30 -11.20
C LEU A 216 5.88 -2.09 -10.31
N CYS A 217 6.96 -1.36 -10.57
CA CYS A 217 7.28 -0.12 -9.84
C CYS A 217 6.17 0.92 -10.00
N GLY A 218 5.63 1.07 -11.20
CA GLY A 218 4.48 1.93 -11.47
C GLY A 218 3.22 1.47 -10.73
N TYR A 219 2.87 0.20 -10.80
CA TYR A 219 1.75 -0.39 -10.06
C TYR A 219 1.89 -0.17 -8.55
N ALA A 220 3.09 -0.35 -8.00
CA ALA A 220 3.38 -0.15 -6.58
C ALA A 220 3.24 1.31 -6.11
N THR A 221 3.20 2.28 -7.02
CA THR A 221 2.90 3.69 -6.70
C THR A 221 1.41 3.98 -6.68
N THR A 222 0.58 3.09 -7.21
CA THR A 222 -0.88 3.21 -7.14
C THR A 222 -1.40 2.68 -5.80
N GLY A 223 -2.60 3.09 -5.42
CA GLY A 223 -3.33 2.48 -4.30
C GLY A 223 -4.23 1.33 -4.76
N SER A 224 -3.90 0.66 -5.86
CA SER A 224 -4.71 -0.43 -6.43
C SER A 224 -4.21 -1.80 -5.96
N THR A 225 -5.14 -2.68 -5.61
CA THR A 225 -4.87 -4.11 -5.36
C THR A 225 -5.39 -5.02 -6.47
N LYS A 226 -5.68 -4.47 -7.65
CA LYS A 226 -6.35 -5.15 -8.78
C LYS A 226 -5.64 -6.43 -9.24
N GLU A 227 -4.32 -6.48 -9.12
CA GLU A 227 -3.53 -7.66 -9.52
C GLU A 227 -3.66 -8.82 -8.53
N HIS A 228 -4.08 -8.55 -7.31
CA HIS A 228 -4.17 -9.55 -6.23
C HIS A 228 -2.88 -10.34 -6.02
N LYS A 229 -1.69 -9.72 -6.20
CA LYS A 229 -0.39 -10.37 -6.19
C LYS A 229 0.44 -10.05 -4.94
N LEU A 230 1.17 -11.07 -4.48
CA LEU A 230 2.35 -10.95 -3.64
C LEU A 230 3.57 -11.09 -4.55
N PHE A 231 4.42 -10.09 -4.58
CA PHE A 231 5.67 -10.12 -5.35
C PHE A 231 6.81 -10.56 -4.44
N PHE A 232 7.43 -11.67 -4.81
CA PHE A 232 8.53 -12.25 -4.06
C PHE A 232 9.82 -12.17 -4.88
N ALA A 233 10.66 -11.16 -4.57
CA ALA A 233 11.98 -10.99 -5.17
C ALA A 233 12.96 -11.98 -4.53
N TYR A 234 13.31 -13.04 -5.26
CA TYR A 234 14.12 -14.16 -4.79
C TYR A 234 15.47 -14.23 -5.46
N GLY A 235 16.52 -14.61 -4.72
CA GLY A 235 17.88 -14.83 -5.26
C GLY A 235 18.93 -14.86 -4.17
N THR A 236 20.08 -15.43 -4.45
CA THR A 236 21.13 -15.84 -3.50
C THR A 236 21.94 -14.71 -2.86
N GLY A 237 21.69 -13.44 -3.19
CA GLY A 237 22.44 -12.28 -2.71
C GLY A 237 23.33 -11.66 -3.79
N ARG A 238 23.86 -10.44 -3.53
CA ARG A 238 24.69 -9.66 -4.48
C ARG A 238 24.08 -9.55 -5.89
N ASN A 239 22.81 -9.29 -5.99
CA ASN A 239 22.02 -9.29 -7.23
C ASN A 239 21.17 -8.03 -7.42
N GLY A 240 21.39 -6.99 -6.61
CA GLY A 240 20.75 -5.70 -6.75
C GLY A 240 19.32 -5.57 -6.20
N LYS A 241 18.68 -6.64 -5.68
CA LYS A 241 17.32 -6.59 -5.09
C LYS A 241 17.14 -5.45 -4.09
N SER A 242 18.04 -5.40 -3.10
CA SER A 242 17.93 -4.40 -2.03
C SER A 242 18.16 -2.99 -2.55
N THR A 243 19.06 -2.79 -3.51
CA THR A 243 19.29 -1.49 -4.14
C THR A 243 18.05 -1.02 -4.90
N LEU A 244 17.44 -1.89 -5.72
CA LEU A 244 16.19 -1.60 -6.42
C LEU A 244 15.08 -1.15 -5.46
N LEU A 245 14.81 -1.95 -4.44
CA LEU A 245 13.70 -1.70 -3.52
C LEU A 245 13.97 -0.55 -2.55
N ASN A 246 15.24 -0.31 -2.17
CA ASN A 246 15.61 0.86 -1.37
C ASN A 246 15.45 2.15 -2.18
N THR A 247 15.89 2.16 -3.44
CA THR A 247 15.71 3.32 -4.33
C THR A 247 14.22 3.63 -4.52
N LEU A 248 13.40 2.62 -4.84
CA LEU A 248 11.96 2.78 -4.97
C LEU A 248 11.32 3.34 -3.68
N ARG A 249 11.66 2.76 -2.51
CA ARG A 249 11.18 3.22 -1.22
C ARG A 249 11.56 4.68 -0.96
N THR A 250 12.83 5.06 -1.21
CA THR A 250 13.31 6.41 -0.96
C THR A 250 12.62 7.42 -1.88
N ILE A 251 12.41 7.09 -3.15
CA ILE A 251 11.69 7.95 -4.10
C ILE A 251 10.24 8.15 -3.67
N LEU A 252 9.55 7.08 -3.27
CA LEU A 252 8.16 7.12 -2.81
C LEU A 252 8.00 7.79 -1.44
N SER A 253 9.07 7.95 -0.69
CA SER A 253 9.11 8.43 0.69
C SER A 253 8.36 7.54 1.69
N ASP A 254 8.51 7.85 2.97
CA ASP A 254 7.76 7.17 4.04
C ASP A 254 6.25 7.51 4.03
N ASP A 255 5.81 8.45 3.20
CA ASP A 255 4.38 8.73 3.04
C ASP A 255 3.67 7.61 2.25
N TYR A 256 4.31 7.04 1.23
CA TYR A 256 3.74 6.03 0.35
C TYR A 256 4.34 4.63 0.55
N ALA A 257 5.61 4.51 0.93
CA ALA A 257 6.30 3.23 1.08
C ALA A 257 6.59 2.92 2.55
N LYS A 258 6.20 1.73 3.00
CA LYS A 258 6.40 1.27 4.37
C LYS A 258 7.23 -0.01 4.41
N VAL A 259 8.17 -0.06 5.36
CA VAL A 259 8.81 -1.31 5.74
C VAL A 259 7.96 -1.98 6.81
N ILE A 260 7.62 -3.23 6.60
CA ILE A 260 6.85 -4.03 7.54
C ILE A 260 7.72 -5.15 8.13
N PRO A 261 7.50 -5.54 9.39
CA PRO A 261 8.24 -6.65 9.98
C PRO A 261 7.97 -7.95 9.21
N PRO A 262 9.00 -8.71 8.77
CA PRO A 262 8.81 -9.97 8.04
C PRO A 262 7.91 -10.97 8.76
N LYS A 263 7.99 -10.98 10.11
CA LYS A 263 7.16 -11.81 10.98
C LYS A 263 5.65 -11.57 10.80
N LEU A 264 5.25 -10.42 10.23
CA LEU A 264 3.83 -10.11 9.95
C LEU A 264 3.23 -11.07 8.92
N LEU A 265 4.02 -11.48 7.93
CA LEU A 265 3.59 -12.28 6.80
C LEU A 265 3.70 -13.80 7.03
N LEU A 266 4.20 -14.20 8.20
CA LEU A 266 4.51 -15.59 8.53
C LEU A 266 3.52 -16.13 9.53
N ASP A 267 3.18 -17.41 9.38
CA ASP A 267 2.28 -18.14 10.29
C ASP A 267 2.80 -18.12 11.72
N LYS A 268 1.91 -17.84 12.66
CA LYS A 268 2.20 -17.74 14.09
C LYS A 268 1.25 -18.60 14.89
N LYS A 269 1.76 -19.11 16.02
CA LYS A 269 0.95 -19.79 17.03
C LYS A 269 0.18 -18.83 17.96
N THR A 270 0.52 -17.53 17.93
CA THR A 270 -0.06 -16.46 18.76
C THR A 270 -0.75 -15.44 17.88
N GLU A 271 -1.77 -14.77 18.40
CA GLU A 271 -2.47 -13.70 17.67
C GLU A 271 -1.52 -12.60 17.17
N GLN A 272 -1.81 -12.09 15.98
CA GLN A 272 -1.07 -10.98 15.41
C GLN A 272 -1.35 -9.70 16.21
N HIS A 273 -0.29 -8.92 16.46
CA HIS A 273 -0.48 -7.60 17.05
C HIS A 273 -1.16 -6.66 16.04
N ALA A 274 -2.36 -6.20 16.39
CA ALA A 274 -3.13 -5.23 15.60
C ALA A 274 -2.31 -3.97 15.26
N THR A 275 -1.27 -3.66 16.04
CA THR A 275 -0.35 -2.54 15.81
C THR A 275 0.56 -2.77 14.59
N ASP A 276 1.02 -4.00 14.33
CA ASP A 276 1.86 -4.31 13.17
C ASP A 276 1.06 -4.12 11.87
N LEU A 277 -0.24 -4.44 11.87
CA LEU A 277 -1.14 -4.25 10.74
C LEU A 277 -1.41 -2.76 10.43
N ALA A 278 -1.33 -1.90 11.45
CA ALA A 278 -1.54 -0.46 11.27
C ALA A 278 -0.52 0.19 10.31
N HIS A 279 0.66 -0.40 10.13
CA HIS A 279 1.66 0.06 9.16
C HIS A 279 1.21 -0.09 7.70
N LEU A 280 0.26 -1.00 7.42
CA LEU A 280 -0.30 -1.18 6.08
C LEU A 280 -1.36 -0.13 5.75
N ALA A 281 -1.91 0.54 6.77
CA ALA A 281 -2.90 1.58 6.55
C ALA A 281 -2.29 2.72 5.73
N HIS A 282 -2.91 3.00 4.60
CA HIS A 282 -2.50 4.07 3.70
C HIS A 282 -1.14 3.87 2.98
N ALA A 283 -0.45 2.76 3.13
CA ALA A 283 0.72 2.44 2.31
C ALA A 283 0.28 2.13 0.87
N ARG A 284 1.12 2.48 -0.11
CA ARG A 284 1.02 2.03 -1.52
C ARG A 284 2.02 0.92 -1.83
N LEU A 285 3.18 0.99 -1.19
CA LEU A 285 4.18 -0.08 -1.20
C LEU A 285 4.40 -0.56 0.24
N ALA A 286 4.20 -1.84 0.49
CA ALA A 286 4.60 -2.51 1.72
C ALA A 286 5.75 -3.48 1.41
N ARG A 287 6.91 -3.23 2.02
CA ARG A 287 8.11 -4.05 1.83
C ARG A 287 8.43 -4.83 3.09
N ALA A 288 8.67 -6.12 2.94
CA ALA A 288 9.31 -6.96 3.96
C ALA A 288 10.62 -7.53 3.42
N SER A 289 11.66 -7.57 4.23
CA SER A 289 12.96 -8.10 3.84
C SER A 289 13.47 -9.11 4.88
N GLU A 290 14.37 -10.01 4.45
CA GLU A 290 15.07 -10.96 5.32
C GLU A 290 14.14 -11.93 6.07
N LEU A 291 13.49 -12.80 5.33
CA LEU A 291 12.62 -13.83 5.92
C LEU A 291 13.45 -14.89 6.67
N PRO A 292 13.07 -15.23 7.92
CA PRO A 292 13.75 -16.29 8.64
C PRO A 292 13.57 -17.65 7.98
N VAL A 293 14.61 -18.46 8.00
CA VAL A 293 14.61 -19.83 7.46
C VAL A 293 13.60 -20.73 8.18
N GLY A 294 12.99 -21.67 7.48
CA GLY A 294 12.10 -22.69 8.03
C GLY A 294 10.76 -22.15 8.54
N LYS A 295 10.35 -20.98 8.08
CA LYS A 295 9.04 -20.40 8.36
C LYS A 295 8.04 -20.68 7.26
N VAL A 296 6.78 -20.51 7.59
CA VAL A 296 5.63 -20.78 6.72
C VAL A 296 4.86 -19.49 6.50
N TRP A 297 4.37 -19.26 5.27
CA TRP A 297 3.53 -18.12 4.96
C TRP A 297 2.20 -18.16 5.74
N ASP A 298 1.74 -17.00 6.21
CA ASP A 298 0.35 -16.82 6.65
C ASP A 298 -0.54 -16.58 5.42
N GLU A 299 -0.97 -17.67 4.82
CA GLU A 299 -1.78 -17.65 3.59
C GLU A 299 -3.08 -16.84 3.76
N ALA A 300 -3.71 -16.88 4.93
CA ALA A 300 -4.96 -16.19 5.18
C ALA A 300 -4.75 -14.68 5.17
N LEU A 301 -3.73 -14.20 5.88
CA LEU A 301 -3.39 -12.78 5.89
C LEU A 301 -2.93 -12.29 4.52
N LEU A 302 -2.10 -13.05 3.82
CA LEU A 302 -1.65 -12.70 2.47
C LEU A 302 -2.83 -12.54 1.50
N LYS A 303 -3.81 -13.45 1.57
CA LYS A 303 -5.05 -13.37 0.79
C LYS A 303 -5.86 -12.11 1.13
N GLN A 304 -5.94 -11.77 2.41
CA GLN A 304 -6.66 -10.59 2.89
C GLN A 304 -5.99 -9.29 2.42
N ILE A 305 -4.66 -9.17 2.58
CA ILE A 305 -3.91 -7.97 2.16
C ILE A 305 -3.99 -7.79 0.64
N THR A 306 -3.64 -8.83 -0.12
CA THR A 306 -3.60 -8.76 -1.59
C THR A 306 -4.99 -8.68 -2.23
N GLY A 307 -6.02 -9.14 -1.54
CA GLY A 307 -7.42 -9.05 -1.96
C GLY A 307 -8.04 -7.67 -1.75
N GLY A 308 -7.42 -6.82 -0.92
CA GLY A 308 -8.01 -5.54 -0.52
C GLY A 308 -9.19 -5.73 0.46
N ASP A 309 -9.23 -6.84 1.18
CA ASP A 309 -10.25 -7.10 2.19
C ASP A 309 -10.05 -6.19 3.42
N GLN A 310 -11.14 -5.91 4.11
CA GLN A 310 -11.11 -5.03 5.28
C GLN A 310 -10.28 -5.64 6.42
N ILE A 311 -9.32 -4.88 6.94
CA ILE A 311 -8.45 -5.27 8.06
C ILE A 311 -8.74 -4.37 9.26
N THR A 312 -8.84 -4.98 10.44
CA THR A 312 -8.90 -4.25 11.72
C THR A 312 -7.50 -4.12 12.30
N ALA A 313 -7.11 -2.90 12.62
CA ALA A 313 -5.82 -2.56 13.20
C ALA A 313 -5.98 -1.58 14.37
N ARG A 314 -4.88 -1.31 15.07
CA ARG A 314 -4.86 -0.36 16.20
C ARG A 314 -3.50 0.30 16.30
N TYR A 315 -3.46 1.60 16.40
CA TYR A 315 -2.24 2.29 16.85
C TYR A 315 -2.06 2.12 18.35
N MET A 316 -0.81 2.18 18.81
CA MET A 316 -0.50 2.05 20.24
C MET A 316 -1.33 3.04 21.06
N ARG A 317 -2.03 2.55 22.09
CA ARG A 317 -2.90 3.33 23.00
C ARG A 317 -4.07 4.06 22.32
N GLN A 318 -4.49 3.61 21.13
CA GLN A 318 -5.66 4.14 20.44
C GLN A 318 -6.73 3.07 20.27
N TYR A 319 -7.94 3.48 19.87
CA TYR A 319 -9.03 2.58 19.52
C TYR A 319 -8.73 1.78 18.25
N ASN A 320 -9.41 0.66 18.09
CA ASN A 320 -9.36 -0.08 16.84
C ASN A 320 -9.96 0.74 15.71
N PHE A 321 -9.36 0.63 14.54
CA PHE A 321 -9.90 1.17 13.30
C PHE A 321 -9.85 0.10 12.22
N THR A 322 -10.69 0.24 11.20
CA THR A 322 -10.72 -0.64 10.04
C THR A 322 -10.30 0.11 8.80
N PHE A 323 -9.56 -0.55 7.93
CA PHE A 323 -9.13 0.01 6.65
C PHE A 323 -9.09 -1.07 5.58
N ARG A 324 -9.10 -0.66 4.32
CA ARG A 324 -8.81 -1.54 3.18
C ARG A 324 -7.37 -1.33 2.76
N PRO A 325 -6.55 -2.38 2.69
CA PRO A 325 -5.21 -2.27 2.12
C PRO A 325 -5.24 -1.69 0.71
N GLN A 326 -4.36 -0.74 0.46
CA GLN A 326 -4.14 -0.11 -0.84
C GLN A 326 -2.70 -0.30 -1.29
N CYS A 327 -2.05 -1.36 -0.80
CA CYS A 327 -0.62 -1.55 -1.02
C CYS A 327 -0.32 -2.75 -1.90
N THR A 328 0.70 -2.57 -2.73
CA THR A 328 1.45 -3.65 -3.35
C THR A 328 2.41 -4.23 -2.32
N LEU A 329 2.32 -5.53 -2.09
CA LEU A 329 3.19 -6.24 -1.16
C LEU A 329 4.38 -6.81 -1.92
N ILE A 330 5.60 -6.33 -1.58
CA ILE A 330 6.86 -6.85 -2.14
C ILE A 330 7.71 -7.41 -1.01
N VAL A 331 8.15 -8.64 -1.16
CA VAL A 331 9.03 -9.32 -0.20
C VAL A 331 10.34 -9.64 -0.91
N ASP A 332 11.46 -9.27 -0.31
CA ASP A 332 12.79 -9.63 -0.79
C ASP A 332 13.51 -10.52 0.22
N ALA A 333 13.94 -11.67 -0.23
CA ALA A 333 14.68 -12.60 0.62
C ALA A 333 15.59 -13.54 -0.21
N ASN A 334 16.55 -14.13 0.50
CA ASN A 334 17.43 -15.16 -0.03
C ASN A 334 16.90 -16.58 0.26
N ASN A 335 15.96 -16.69 1.21
CA ASN A 335 15.32 -17.94 1.58
C ASN A 335 13.82 -17.82 1.37
N ALA A 336 13.23 -18.83 0.80
CA ALA A 336 11.80 -18.88 0.57
C ALA A 336 11.08 -19.55 1.77
N PRO A 337 10.01 -18.98 2.31
CA PRO A 337 9.17 -19.65 3.28
C PRO A 337 8.39 -20.79 2.65
N SER A 338 8.18 -21.85 3.43
CA SER A 338 7.34 -22.97 3.00
C SER A 338 5.86 -22.60 2.93
N VAL A 339 5.10 -23.40 2.20
CA VAL A 339 3.65 -23.28 2.06
C VAL A 339 3.01 -24.53 2.64
N ARG A 340 2.07 -24.40 3.60
CA ARG A 340 1.42 -25.57 4.20
C ARG A 340 0.45 -26.32 3.30
N GLY A 341 -0.16 -25.60 2.38
CA GLY A 341 -1.14 -26.21 1.49
C GLY A 341 -1.43 -25.28 0.32
N ILE A 342 -0.83 -25.54 -0.82
CA ILE A 342 -0.96 -24.72 -2.02
C ILE A 342 -2.37 -24.89 -2.57
N ASP A 343 -3.26 -23.93 -2.23
CA ASP A 343 -4.54 -23.83 -2.91
C ASP A 343 -4.44 -22.91 -4.15
N GLU A 344 -5.41 -23.03 -5.03
CA GLU A 344 -5.47 -22.25 -6.27
C GLU A 344 -5.49 -20.73 -5.99
N ALA A 345 -6.10 -20.31 -4.88
CA ALA A 345 -6.17 -18.92 -4.50
C ALA A 345 -4.79 -18.36 -4.08
N PHE A 346 -3.95 -19.16 -3.40
CA PHE A 346 -2.57 -18.79 -3.08
C PHE A 346 -1.69 -18.82 -4.33
N ARG A 347 -1.81 -19.88 -5.16
CA ARG A 347 -1.09 -20.04 -6.43
C ARG A 347 -1.25 -18.83 -7.34
N ARG A 348 -2.48 -18.35 -7.52
CA ARG A 348 -2.76 -17.16 -8.33
C ARG A 348 -2.18 -15.87 -7.77
N ARG A 349 -1.93 -15.79 -6.47
CA ARG A 349 -1.40 -14.58 -5.80
C ARG A 349 0.11 -14.50 -5.82
N MET A 350 0.79 -15.61 -5.83
CA MET A 350 2.25 -15.63 -5.83
C MET A 350 2.79 -15.14 -7.18
N CYS A 351 3.83 -14.31 -7.12
CA CYS A 351 4.61 -13.87 -8.27
C CYS A 351 6.08 -13.82 -7.85
N VAL A 352 6.83 -14.85 -8.22
CA VAL A 352 8.25 -14.98 -7.88
C VAL A 352 9.08 -14.31 -8.97
N ILE A 353 9.85 -13.29 -8.56
CA ILE A 353 10.74 -12.53 -9.45
C ILE A 353 12.16 -13.05 -9.24
N PRO A 354 12.74 -13.80 -10.19
CA PRO A 354 14.08 -14.36 -10.05
C PRO A 354 15.15 -13.28 -10.27
N PHE A 355 16.05 -13.14 -9.30
CA PHE A 355 17.25 -12.31 -9.38
C PHE A 355 18.47 -13.27 -9.44
N ASP A 356 18.72 -13.83 -10.61
CA ASP A 356 19.71 -14.89 -10.81
C ASP A 356 21.10 -14.36 -11.17
N VAL A 357 21.19 -13.05 -11.48
CA VAL A 357 22.48 -12.42 -11.79
C VAL A 357 23.27 -12.21 -10.51
N THR A 358 24.52 -12.59 -10.51
CA THR A 358 25.47 -12.29 -9.43
C THR A 358 26.36 -11.14 -9.88
N ILE A 359 26.33 -10.03 -9.14
CA ILE A 359 27.20 -8.88 -9.37
C ILE A 359 28.58 -9.19 -8.75
N THR A 360 29.61 -9.22 -9.60
CA THR A 360 31.00 -9.50 -9.19
C THR A 360 31.61 -8.29 -8.48
N GLU A 361 32.69 -8.50 -7.72
CA GLU A 361 33.28 -7.43 -6.91
C GLU A 361 33.77 -6.23 -7.72
N ASP A 362 34.25 -6.47 -8.93
CA ASP A 362 34.66 -5.45 -9.89
C ASP A 362 33.50 -4.64 -10.48
N GLN A 363 32.28 -5.16 -10.42
CA GLN A 363 31.07 -4.49 -10.88
C GLN A 363 30.36 -3.71 -9.75
N VAL A 364 30.78 -3.88 -8.50
CA VAL A 364 30.17 -3.17 -7.36
C VAL A 364 30.56 -1.70 -7.37
N ASP A 365 29.59 -0.83 -7.52
CA ASP A 365 29.76 0.61 -7.32
C ASP A 365 29.21 0.97 -5.92
N PRO A 366 30.08 1.28 -4.95
CA PRO A 366 29.65 1.64 -3.60
C PRO A 366 28.82 2.94 -3.55
N ASP A 367 29.04 3.84 -4.51
CA ASP A 367 28.36 5.13 -4.60
C ASP A 367 27.04 5.05 -5.41
N LEU A 368 26.72 3.88 -5.95
CA LEU A 368 25.52 3.71 -6.77
C LEU A 368 24.23 4.19 -6.09
N PRO A 369 23.97 3.89 -4.79
CA PRO A 369 22.77 4.39 -4.13
C PRO A 369 22.64 5.92 -4.15
N GLU A 370 23.76 6.63 -3.94
CA GLU A 370 23.77 8.10 -3.97
C GLU A 370 23.56 8.64 -5.38
N LYS A 371 24.21 8.04 -6.39
CA LYS A 371 24.04 8.39 -7.81
C LYS A 371 22.59 8.23 -8.24
N LEU A 372 21.96 7.12 -7.86
CA LEU A 372 20.54 6.86 -8.15
C LEU A 372 19.62 7.91 -7.50
N LEU A 373 19.92 8.35 -6.28
CA LEU A 373 19.13 9.39 -5.62
C LEU A 373 19.31 10.78 -6.25
N GLN A 374 20.49 11.10 -6.77
CA GLN A 374 20.70 12.33 -7.56
C GLN A 374 19.85 12.33 -8.83
N GLU A 375 19.64 11.18 -9.45
CA GLU A 375 18.76 11.00 -10.62
C GLU A 375 17.29 10.72 -10.22
N GLY A 376 16.93 10.86 -8.96
CA GLY A 376 15.61 10.57 -8.40
C GLY A 376 14.41 11.15 -9.17
N PRO A 377 14.45 12.41 -9.64
CA PRO A 377 13.39 12.97 -10.48
C PRO A 377 13.16 12.20 -11.79
N ALA A 378 14.24 11.77 -12.47
CA ALA A 378 14.15 11.00 -13.71
C ALA A 378 13.68 9.56 -13.45
N ILE A 379 14.13 8.94 -12.35
CA ILE A 379 13.65 7.62 -11.94
C ILE A 379 12.15 7.68 -11.58
N LEU A 380 11.69 8.73 -10.90
CA LEU A 380 10.27 8.91 -10.63
C LEU A 380 9.46 9.05 -11.93
N ARG A 381 9.99 9.74 -12.95
CA ARG A 381 9.35 9.81 -14.28
C ARG A 381 9.24 8.41 -14.90
N TRP A 382 10.29 7.62 -14.87
CA TRP A 382 10.30 6.25 -15.36
C TRP A 382 9.26 5.37 -14.63
N ILE A 383 9.09 5.55 -13.30
CA ILE A 383 8.07 4.87 -12.49
C ILE A 383 6.66 5.28 -12.93
N ILE A 384 6.42 6.57 -13.17
CA ILE A 384 5.13 7.11 -13.63
C ILE A 384 4.77 6.51 -15.00
N GLU A 385 5.70 6.45 -15.92
CA GLU A 385 5.51 5.80 -17.23
C GLU A 385 5.16 4.32 -17.07
N GLY A 386 5.79 3.64 -16.10
CA GLY A 386 5.44 2.27 -15.73
C GLY A 386 4.00 2.14 -15.20
N ALA A 387 3.51 3.14 -14.45
CA ALA A 387 2.12 3.15 -13.97
C ALA A 387 1.13 3.31 -15.13
N VAL A 388 1.43 4.17 -16.11
CA VAL A 388 0.63 4.35 -17.33
C VAL A 388 0.60 3.04 -18.12
N LYS A 389 1.76 2.44 -18.41
CA LYS A 389 1.86 1.15 -19.11
C LYS A 389 1.05 0.05 -18.40
N TRP A 390 1.16 -0.01 -17.08
CA TRP A 390 0.36 -0.97 -16.31
C TRP A 390 -1.14 -0.68 -16.39
N HIS A 391 -1.53 0.58 -16.34
CA HIS A 391 -2.95 0.96 -16.42
C HIS A 391 -3.57 0.56 -17.77
N GLU A 392 -2.82 0.68 -18.85
CA GLU A 392 -3.25 0.35 -20.20
C GLU A 392 -3.32 -1.17 -20.46
N SER A 393 -2.32 -1.92 -20.02
CA SER A 393 -2.14 -3.32 -20.45
C SER A 393 -1.75 -4.31 -19.33
N GLY A 394 -1.84 -3.88 -18.05
CA GLY A 394 -1.50 -4.73 -16.91
C GLY A 394 -0.01 -4.97 -16.72
N LEU A 395 0.34 -5.95 -15.91
CA LEU A 395 1.74 -6.24 -15.56
C LEU A 395 2.55 -6.87 -16.70
N ALA A 396 1.89 -7.52 -17.68
CA ALA A 396 2.56 -8.24 -18.75
C ALA A 396 3.65 -9.19 -18.21
N ILE A 397 3.24 -10.14 -17.33
CA ILE A 397 4.16 -11.05 -16.63
C ILE A 397 4.93 -11.90 -17.63
N PRO A 398 6.29 -11.80 -17.70
CA PRO A 398 7.12 -12.60 -18.61
C PRO A 398 7.04 -14.11 -18.31
N SER A 399 7.27 -14.95 -19.32
CA SER A 399 7.30 -16.41 -19.19
C SER A 399 8.32 -16.88 -18.14
N ARG A 400 9.47 -16.21 -18.03
CA ARG A 400 10.51 -16.49 -17.02
C ARG A 400 9.97 -16.33 -15.58
N ILE A 401 9.18 -15.30 -15.31
CA ILE A 401 8.54 -15.08 -13.99
C ILE A 401 7.45 -16.13 -13.74
N ALA A 402 6.65 -16.44 -14.76
CA ALA A 402 5.63 -17.47 -14.66
C ALA A 402 6.26 -18.83 -14.34
N GLN A 403 7.36 -19.20 -15.02
CA GLN A 403 8.10 -20.44 -14.77
C GLN A 403 8.72 -20.46 -13.37
N ALA A 404 9.44 -19.40 -12.96
CA ALA A 404 10.03 -19.31 -11.63
C ALA A 404 8.98 -19.41 -10.51
N THR A 405 7.80 -18.86 -10.76
CA THR A 405 6.66 -18.98 -9.82
C THR A 405 6.16 -20.41 -9.74
N GLN A 406 6.02 -21.09 -10.88
CA GLN A 406 5.59 -22.48 -10.93
C GLN A 406 6.61 -23.38 -10.24
N ASP A 407 7.91 -23.24 -10.56
CA ASP A 407 9.00 -24.02 -9.99
C ASP A 407 9.04 -23.89 -8.46
N TYR A 408 8.91 -22.65 -7.94
CA TYR A 408 8.82 -22.41 -6.49
C TYR A 408 7.63 -23.14 -5.86
N LEU A 409 6.45 -23.02 -6.46
CA LEU A 409 5.24 -23.64 -5.94
C LEU A 409 5.29 -25.17 -6.00
N ASP A 410 5.92 -25.72 -7.02
CA ASP A 410 6.08 -27.17 -7.17
C ASP A 410 7.12 -27.72 -6.17
N GLN A 411 8.21 -26.99 -5.91
CA GLN A 411 9.18 -27.34 -4.86
C GLN A 411 8.56 -27.33 -3.46
N GLU A 412 7.67 -26.39 -3.18
CA GLU A 412 6.99 -26.27 -1.89
C GLU A 412 5.78 -27.20 -1.74
N ASP A 413 5.32 -27.84 -2.83
CA ASP A 413 4.19 -28.76 -2.79
C ASP A 413 4.63 -30.18 -2.36
N THR A 414 5.12 -30.29 -1.12
CA THR A 414 5.56 -31.55 -0.52
C THR A 414 4.49 -32.65 -0.62
N PHE A 415 3.21 -32.31 -0.48
CA PHE A 415 2.13 -33.28 -0.58
C PHE A 415 1.87 -33.72 -2.02
N GLY A 416 1.98 -32.81 -2.97
CA GLY A 416 1.93 -33.12 -4.40
C GLY A 416 3.10 -34.01 -4.84
N ALA A 417 4.32 -33.67 -4.40
CA ALA A 417 5.50 -34.51 -4.62
C ALA A 417 5.29 -35.91 -4.08
N PHE A 418 4.86 -36.07 -2.82
CA PHE A 418 4.51 -37.37 -2.24
C PHE A 418 3.48 -38.12 -3.08
N LEU A 419 2.40 -37.45 -3.49
CA LEU A 419 1.39 -38.11 -4.33
C LEU A 419 1.96 -38.54 -5.69
N SER A 420 2.76 -37.68 -6.31
CA SER A 420 3.36 -38.00 -7.63
C SER A 420 4.43 -39.09 -7.59
N GLU A 421 5.18 -39.14 -6.50
CA GLU A 421 6.23 -40.17 -6.33
C GLU A 421 5.65 -41.54 -5.93
N CYS A 422 4.68 -41.53 -5.01
CA CYS A 422 4.20 -42.78 -4.40
C CYS A 422 2.95 -43.35 -5.07
N PHE A 423 2.20 -42.57 -5.81
CA PHE A 423 0.92 -42.96 -6.37
C PHE A 423 0.81 -42.67 -7.86
N GLU A 424 -0.07 -43.39 -8.52
CA GLU A 424 -0.55 -43.14 -9.86
C GLU A 424 -2.06 -42.86 -9.86
N VAL A 425 -2.52 -41.99 -10.76
CA VAL A 425 -3.95 -41.71 -10.93
C VAL A 425 -4.60 -42.94 -11.59
N ALA A 426 -5.48 -43.60 -10.85
CA ALA A 426 -6.19 -44.81 -11.33
C ALA A 426 -7.69 -44.67 -11.03
N PRO A 427 -8.58 -44.59 -12.03
CA PRO A 427 -10.02 -44.39 -11.84
C PRO A 427 -10.69 -45.35 -10.86
N THR A 428 -10.20 -46.60 -10.82
CA THR A 428 -10.70 -47.66 -9.93
C THR A 428 -9.90 -47.79 -8.63
N GLY A 429 -8.76 -47.10 -8.53
CA GLY A 429 -7.86 -47.14 -7.38
C GLY A 429 -8.52 -46.58 -6.11
N ARG A 430 -8.14 -47.14 -4.97
CA ARG A 430 -8.64 -46.72 -3.64
C ARG A 430 -7.49 -46.79 -2.65
N ILE A 431 -7.41 -45.78 -1.76
CA ILE A 431 -6.50 -45.80 -0.62
C ILE A 431 -7.23 -45.44 0.65
N GLN A 432 -6.96 -46.20 1.76
CA GLN A 432 -7.53 -45.92 3.07
C GLN A 432 -6.85 -44.70 3.70
N ASN A 433 -7.60 -43.94 4.52
CA ASN A 433 -7.06 -42.80 5.25
C ASN A 433 -5.89 -43.16 6.15
N ALA A 434 -5.95 -44.32 6.84
CA ALA A 434 -4.87 -44.76 7.71
C ALA A 434 -3.59 -45.02 6.90
N GLN A 435 -3.73 -45.66 5.76
CA GLN A 435 -2.66 -45.98 4.83
C GLN A 435 -2.02 -44.69 4.31
N LEU A 436 -2.84 -43.76 3.79
CA LEU A 436 -2.36 -42.48 3.28
C LEU A 436 -1.63 -41.69 4.35
N HIS A 437 -2.18 -41.65 5.59
CA HIS A 437 -1.57 -40.93 6.70
C HIS A 437 -0.23 -41.53 7.11
N HIS A 438 -0.15 -42.86 7.20
CA HIS A 438 1.09 -43.58 7.52
C HIS A 438 2.16 -43.37 6.45
N ALA A 439 1.80 -43.54 5.17
CA ALA A 439 2.71 -43.34 4.04
C ALA A 439 3.26 -41.90 3.99
N PHE A 440 2.40 -40.91 4.16
CA PHE A 440 2.85 -39.52 4.20
C PHE A 440 3.70 -39.21 5.43
N GLY A 441 3.37 -39.80 6.59
CA GLY A 441 4.19 -39.67 7.80
C GLY A 441 5.61 -40.15 7.61
N SER A 442 5.79 -41.31 6.97
CA SER A 442 7.10 -41.85 6.66
C SER A 442 7.84 -41.07 5.59
N TYR A 443 7.13 -40.57 4.57
CA TYR A 443 7.69 -39.67 3.58
C TYR A 443 8.26 -38.39 4.20
N MET A 444 7.51 -37.76 5.11
CA MET A 444 7.95 -36.59 5.85
C MET A 444 9.13 -36.88 6.79
N ALA A 445 9.10 -38.03 7.48
CA ALA A 445 10.19 -38.45 8.36
C ALA A 445 11.51 -38.66 7.59
N ALA A 446 11.46 -39.23 6.37
CA ALA A 446 12.62 -39.37 5.49
C ALA A 446 13.23 -38.01 5.09
N GLN A 447 12.42 -36.95 5.09
CA GLN A 447 12.86 -35.58 4.80
C GLN A 447 13.22 -34.77 6.06
N GLY A 448 13.20 -35.39 7.25
CA GLY A 448 13.45 -34.73 8.53
C GLY A 448 12.36 -33.77 8.97
N ALA A 449 11.16 -33.87 8.39
CA ALA A 449 10.04 -32.96 8.63
C ALA A 449 8.94 -33.62 9.51
N SER A 450 8.16 -32.80 10.20
CA SER A 450 7.06 -33.28 11.04
C SER A 450 5.84 -33.66 10.20
N PRO A 451 5.19 -34.82 10.49
CA PRO A 451 4.02 -35.28 9.76
C PRO A 451 2.81 -34.38 10.00
N TRP A 452 1.93 -34.30 9.00
CA TRP A 452 0.65 -33.59 9.14
C TRP A 452 -0.41 -34.43 9.84
N GLY A 453 -1.36 -33.79 10.50
CA GLY A 453 -2.50 -34.49 11.07
C GLY A 453 -3.45 -35.06 9.99
N ALA A 454 -4.15 -36.15 10.32
CA ALA A 454 -5.06 -36.85 9.40
C ALA A 454 -6.16 -35.95 8.81
N ALA A 455 -6.64 -34.95 9.58
CA ALA A 455 -7.62 -33.98 9.12
C ALA A 455 -7.05 -33.06 8.00
N THR A 456 -5.81 -32.65 8.13
CA THR A 456 -5.09 -31.82 7.13
C THR A 456 -4.90 -32.60 5.84
N ILE A 457 -4.42 -33.85 5.91
CA ILE A 457 -4.25 -34.71 4.75
C ILE A 457 -5.59 -34.95 4.04
N SER A 458 -6.65 -35.21 4.79
CA SER A 458 -7.98 -35.40 4.21
C SER A 458 -8.52 -34.12 3.53
N LYS A 459 -8.21 -32.95 4.07
CA LYS A 459 -8.55 -31.66 3.47
C LYS A 459 -7.79 -31.44 2.16
N GLU A 460 -6.49 -31.73 2.13
CA GLU A 460 -5.65 -31.61 0.93
C GLU A 460 -6.07 -32.57 -0.19
N MET A 461 -6.41 -33.80 0.13
CA MET A 461 -6.95 -34.75 -0.86
C MET A 461 -8.22 -34.24 -1.53
N ARG A 462 -9.14 -33.67 -0.74
CA ARG A 462 -10.39 -33.08 -1.29
C ARG A 462 -10.12 -31.84 -2.15
N LYS A 463 -9.21 -30.96 -1.74
CA LYS A 463 -8.81 -29.79 -2.52
C LYS A 463 -8.26 -30.19 -3.90
N ARG A 464 -7.56 -31.32 -3.99
CA ARG A 464 -7.01 -31.88 -5.24
C ARG A 464 -8.03 -32.69 -6.05
N GLY A 465 -9.31 -32.66 -5.66
CA GLY A 465 -10.40 -33.29 -6.40
C GLY A 465 -10.58 -34.79 -6.14
N PHE A 466 -9.81 -35.39 -5.22
CA PHE A 466 -10.02 -36.79 -4.88
C PHE A 466 -11.31 -36.96 -4.07
N ARG A 467 -12.13 -37.93 -4.50
CA ARG A 467 -13.46 -38.15 -3.89
C ARG A 467 -13.34 -39.10 -2.69
N PRO A 468 -13.87 -38.73 -1.52
CA PRO A 468 -13.89 -39.62 -0.38
C PRO A 468 -14.81 -40.81 -0.65
N TYR A 469 -14.49 -41.97 -0.04
CA TYR A 469 -15.40 -43.14 0.00
C TYR A 469 -15.52 -43.71 1.42
N LYS A 470 -16.59 -44.41 1.65
CA LYS A 470 -16.81 -45.21 2.83
C LYS A 470 -17.31 -46.62 2.39
N SER A 471 -16.71 -47.67 2.92
CA SER A 471 -17.14 -49.07 2.69
C SER A 471 -17.02 -49.83 4.05
N GLY A 472 -18.15 -50.08 4.68
CA GLY A 472 -18.18 -50.57 6.03
C GLY A 472 -17.50 -49.60 7.02
N ASN A 473 -16.51 -50.09 7.75
CA ASN A 473 -15.70 -49.30 8.68
C ASN A 473 -14.52 -48.58 8.01
N MET A 474 -14.22 -48.87 6.73
CA MET A 474 -13.11 -48.29 6.00
C MET A 474 -13.49 -46.93 5.36
N ARG A 475 -12.66 -45.93 5.59
CA ARG A 475 -12.79 -44.60 4.96
C ARG A 475 -11.50 -44.26 4.20
N GLY A 476 -11.62 -43.65 3.04
CA GLY A 476 -10.46 -43.27 2.22
C GLY A 476 -10.83 -42.43 1.02
N PHE A 477 -9.95 -42.45 0.00
CA PHE A 477 -10.11 -41.70 -1.23
C PHE A 477 -10.07 -42.63 -2.44
N ARG A 478 -10.81 -42.24 -3.52
CA ARG A 478 -10.81 -42.91 -4.82
C ARG A 478 -9.95 -42.14 -5.79
N GLY A 479 -9.45 -42.84 -6.82
CA GLY A 479 -8.70 -42.24 -7.93
C GLY A 479 -7.19 -42.43 -7.83
N LEU A 480 -6.68 -43.17 -6.86
CA LEU A 480 -5.26 -43.41 -6.65
C LEU A 480 -4.95 -44.88 -6.44
N SER A 481 -3.83 -45.34 -7.03
CA SER A 481 -3.18 -46.62 -6.75
C SER A 481 -1.72 -46.39 -6.36
N VAL A 482 -1.15 -47.26 -5.53
CA VAL A 482 0.26 -47.22 -5.18
C VAL A 482 1.10 -47.67 -6.39
N LYS A 483 2.14 -46.93 -6.72
CA LYS A 483 3.08 -47.28 -7.79
C LYS A 483 3.88 -48.55 -7.44
N LYS A 484 4.03 -49.48 -8.38
CA LYS A 484 4.71 -50.77 -8.20
C LYS A 484 6.19 -50.68 -7.79
N ASN A 485 6.87 -49.59 -8.11
CA ASN A 485 8.28 -49.34 -7.81
C ASN A 485 8.53 -48.40 -6.64
N THR A 486 7.52 -48.14 -5.80
CA THR A 486 7.70 -47.28 -4.66
C THR A 486 8.55 -47.99 -3.61
N VAL A 487 9.85 -47.65 -3.55
CA VAL A 487 10.79 -48.11 -2.48
C VAL A 487 10.50 -47.28 -1.21
N LEU A 488 9.27 -47.33 -0.76
CA LEU A 488 8.95 -46.94 0.60
C LEU A 488 9.01 -48.24 1.41
N ALA A 489 9.97 -48.34 2.33
CA ALA A 489 10.00 -49.34 3.41
C ALA A 489 8.72 -49.28 4.29
N VAL A 490 7.65 -48.73 3.74
CA VAL A 490 6.43 -48.24 4.36
C VAL A 490 5.21 -49.00 3.86
N VAL A 491 5.32 -49.81 2.82
CA VAL A 491 4.19 -50.55 2.25
C VAL A 491 4.40 -52.05 2.47
N ASN A 492 4.69 -52.41 3.69
CA ASN A 492 4.32 -53.77 4.13
C ASN A 492 2.85 -53.69 4.54
N TRP A 493 1.98 -53.99 3.61
CA TRP A 493 0.54 -54.20 3.81
C TRP A 493 0.24 -55.67 3.95
#